data_940809dff72a44b2d61d4609541fcab4
#
_entry.id   940809dff72a44b2d61d4609541fcab4
#
_cell.length_a   1.000
_cell.length_b   1.000
_cell.length_c   1.000
_cell.angle_alpha   90.00
_cell.angle_beta   90.00
_cell.angle_gamma   90.00
#
_symmetry.space_group_name_H-M   'P 1'
#
loop_
_entity.id
_entity.type
_entity.pdbx_description
1 polymer ?
#
loop_
_entity_poly.entity_id
_entity_poly.type
_entity_poly.pdbx_seq_one_letter_code
_entity_poly.pdbx_strand_id
1 'polypeptide(L)'
;MYIVDRTLTFVRGFLMSYGPSGIKKRLWDKDFSSGKWDFIDNTSGDCVYAHLEKYAEGGDLLDLGCGPGNTANELSADAYRTYIGVDISEAALAKAVKRTAENGRSDKNSFVCSDFLGYKPTKEFDIILFRESMYHIPYGQVLEMLEKYSKSLKKGGVFVVRLYAGDHRPGKIKHRVIRKMDLIKREFDIVESREYDTPGLPTVLVFRPRGAK
;
A
#
# COMPACT_ATOMS: atom_id res chain seq x y z
N MET A 1 14.01 -32.87 1.80
CA MET A 1 12.80 -32.10 2.15
C MET A 1 13.01 -30.59 2.12
N TYR A 2 14.16 -30.05 2.57
CA TYR A 2 14.45 -28.60 2.58
C TYR A 2 14.57 -27.91 1.21
N ILE A 3 14.99 -28.59 0.15
CA ILE A 3 15.21 -27.99 -1.18
C ILE A 3 13.87 -27.71 -1.89
N VAL A 4 12.90 -28.60 -1.74
CA VAL A 4 11.58 -28.48 -2.38
C VAL A 4 10.82 -27.27 -1.81
N ASP A 5 10.93 -27.01 -0.51
CA ASP A 5 10.26 -25.91 0.16
C ASP A 5 10.79 -24.53 -0.31
N ARG A 6 12.12 -24.38 -0.46
CA ARG A 6 12.72 -23.12 -0.95
C ARG A 6 12.35 -22.80 -2.40
N THR A 7 12.24 -23.85 -3.25
CA THR A 7 11.85 -23.67 -4.65
C THR A 7 10.39 -23.24 -4.78
N LEU A 8 9.50 -23.88 -4.03
CA LEU A 8 8.08 -23.54 -3.98
C LEU A 8 7.86 -22.10 -3.45
N THR A 9 8.58 -21.71 -2.42
CA THR A 9 8.55 -20.33 -1.87
C THR A 9 9.02 -19.31 -2.90
N PHE A 10 10.09 -19.62 -3.65
CA PHE A 10 10.60 -18.74 -4.70
C PHE A 10 9.59 -18.59 -5.84
N VAL A 11 9.07 -19.71 -6.37
CA VAL A 11 8.07 -19.72 -7.46
C VAL A 11 6.82 -18.95 -7.04
N ARG A 12 6.34 -19.19 -5.81
CA ARG A 12 5.19 -18.45 -5.27
C ARG A 12 5.46 -16.94 -5.22
N GLY A 13 6.59 -16.51 -4.67
CA GLY A 13 6.97 -15.10 -4.61
C GLY A 13 7.09 -14.45 -6.00
N PHE A 14 7.61 -15.20 -6.98
CA PHE A 14 7.64 -14.76 -8.37
C PHE A 14 6.24 -14.58 -8.93
N LEU A 15 5.34 -15.55 -8.75
CA LEU A 15 3.96 -15.48 -9.23
C LEU A 15 3.17 -14.34 -8.56
N MET A 16 3.43 -14.04 -7.29
CA MET A 16 2.80 -12.92 -6.58
C MET A 16 3.22 -11.54 -7.13
N SER A 17 4.44 -11.44 -7.69
CA SER A 17 4.96 -10.17 -8.26
C SER A 17 4.73 -10.06 -9.77
N TYR A 18 4.95 -11.15 -10.52
CA TYR A 18 5.00 -11.14 -11.98
C TYR A 18 3.90 -11.99 -12.65
N GLY A 19 3.14 -12.75 -11.88
CA GLY A 19 2.09 -13.62 -12.42
C GLY A 19 0.89 -12.85 -12.95
N PRO A 20 0.05 -13.50 -13.76
CA PRO A 20 -1.24 -12.96 -14.16
C PRO A 20 -2.12 -12.60 -12.95
N SER A 21 -2.95 -11.55 -13.07
CA SER A 21 -3.78 -11.04 -11.96
C SER A 21 -4.66 -12.12 -11.34
N GLY A 22 -5.22 -13.05 -12.13
CA GLY A 22 -6.00 -14.17 -11.60
C GLY A 22 -5.21 -15.14 -10.72
N ILE A 23 -3.92 -15.36 -11.00
CA ILE A 23 -3.04 -16.19 -10.17
C ILE A 23 -2.69 -15.42 -8.88
N LYS A 24 -2.31 -14.14 -9.00
CA LYS A 24 -2.04 -13.26 -7.85
C LYS A 24 -3.23 -13.25 -6.90
N LYS A 25 -4.45 -13.01 -7.43
CA LYS A 25 -5.70 -13.01 -6.67
C LYS A 25 -5.87 -14.30 -5.87
N ARG A 26 -5.79 -15.47 -6.51
CA ARG A 26 -5.94 -16.78 -5.83
C ARG A 26 -4.91 -16.98 -4.71
N LEU A 27 -3.68 -16.55 -4.92
CA LEU A 27 -2.62 -16.68 -3.92
C LEU A 27 -2.87 -15.78 -2.71
N TRP A 28 -3.31 -14.53 -2.92
CA TRP A 28 -3.65 -13.60 -1.86
C TRP A 28 -4.93 -14.01 -1.13
N ASP A 29 -5.99 -14.40 -1.85
CA ASP A 29 -7.22 -14.92 -1.25
C ASP A 29 -6.94 -16.09 -0.32
N LYS A 30 -6.09 -17.04 -0.76
CA LYS A 30 -5.68 -18.18 0.08
C LYS A 30 -4.94 -17.73 1.33
N ASP A 31 -4.02 -16.76 1.22
CA ASP A 31 -3.26 -16.27 2.37
C ASP A 31 -4.16 -15.57 3.39
N PHE A 32 -5.07 -14.70 2.95
CA PHE A 32 -6.00 -14.00 3.85
C PHE A 32 -7.08 -14.94 4.43
N SER A 33 -7.59 -15.90 3.66
CA SER A 33 -8.58 -16.88 4.14
C SER A 33 -7.99 -17.88 5.14
N SER A 34 -6.68 -18.16 5.06
CA SER A 34 -6.01 -19.11 5.97
C SER A 34 -5.59 -18.52 7.32
N GLY A 35 -5.83 -17.24 7.55
CA GLY A 35 -5.36 -16.54 8.76
C GLY A 35 -3.87 -16.22 8.78
N LYS A 36 -3.14 -16.48 7.69
CA LYS A 36 -1.69 -16.22 7.60
C LYS A 36 -1.33 -14.75 7.90
N TRP A 37 -2.24 -13.82 7.63
CA TRP A 37 -2.08 -12.39 7.82
C TRP A 37 -2.86 -11.81 8.99
N ASP A 38 -3.46 -12.64 9.87
CA ASP A 38 -4.24 -12.14 11.01
C ASP A 38 -3.42 -11.32 12.00
N PHE A 39 -2.09 -11.51 12.02
CA PHE A 39 -1.17 -10.71 12.82
C PHE A 39 -1.12 -9.23 12.42
N ILE A 40 -1.59 -8.87 11.20
CA ILE A 40 -1.68 -7.48 10.77
C ILE A 40 -3.06 -6.87 11.03
N ASP A 41 -4.01 -7.59 11.61
CA ASP A 41 -5.38 -7.10 11.84
C ASP A 41 -5.47 -5.92 12.82
N ASN A 42 -4.39 -5.63 13.55
CA ASN A 42 -4.24 -4.42 14.36
C ASN A 42 -2.89 -3.78 14.09
N THR A 43 -2.91 -2.56 13.57
CA THR A 43 -1.72 -1.74 13.30
C THR A 43 -1.83 -0.36 13.95
N SER A 44 -2.63 -0.27 15.03
CA SER A 44 -2.79 0.93 15.85
C SER A 44 -1.42 1.51 16.23
N GLY A 45 -1.26 2.81 16.02
CA GLY A 45 0.02 3.49 16.28
C GLY A 45 1.06 3.35 15.16
N ASP A 46 0.70 2.83 13.97
CA ASP A 46 1.61 2.86 12.82
C ASP A 46 2.03 4.30 12.50
N CYS A 47 3.33 4.48 12.30
CA CYS A 47 3.93 5.80 12.05
C CYS A 47 3.37 6.51 10.81
N VAL A 48 2.76 5.79 9.87
CA VAL A 48 2.17 6.36 8.65
C VAL A 48 0.96 7.23 8.96
N TYR A 49 0.21 6.95 10.02
CA TYR A 49 -1.04 7.68 10.31
C TYR A 49 -0.82 9.16 10.56
N ALA A 50 0.23 9.53 11.29
CA ALA A 50 0.58 10.94 11.50
C ALA A 50 0.88 11.68 10.18
N HIS A 51 1.48 10.99 9.20
CA HIS A 51 1.69 11.57 7.87
C HIS A 51 0.38 11.70 7.09
N LEU A 52 -0.49 10.68 7.16
CA LEU A 52 -1.79 10.75 6.49
C LEU A 52 -2.66 11.87 7.06
N GLU A 53 -2.72 12.01 8.39
CA GLU A 53 -3.44 13.10 9.06
C GLU A 53 -2.90 14.48 8.66
N LYS A 54 -1.58 14.63 8.60
CA LYS A 54 -0.91 15.89 8.22
C LYS A 54 -1.22 16.32 6.78
N TYR A 55 -1.28 15.37 5.83
CA TYR A 55 -1.41 15.68 4.41
C TYR A 55 -2.81 15.48 3.84
N ALA A 56 -3.70 14.79 4.55
CA ALA A 56 -5.09 14.60 4.10
C ALA A 56 -5.92 15.87 4.23
N GLU A 57 -5.74 16.64 5.31
CA GLU A 57 -6.45 17.89 5.58
C GLU A 57 -7.98 17.76 5.37
N GLY A 58 -8.56 16.63 5.76
CA GLY A 58 -9.96 16.30 5.51
C GLY A 58 -10.30 15.95 4.06
N GLY A 59 -9.32 15.61 3.24
CA GLY A 59 -9.46 15.30 1.82
C GLY A 59 -9.78 13.85 1.51
N ASP A 60 -9.53 13.46 0.26
CA ASP A 60 -9.83 12.13 -0.27
C ASP A 60 -8.59 11.26 -0.32
N LEU A 61 -8.69 10.02 0.17
CA LEU A 61 -7.62 9.03 0.18
C LEU A 61 -7.88 7.88 -0.78
N LEU A 62 -6.85 7.48 -1.53
CA LEU A 62 -6.76 6.22 -2.26
C LEU A 62 -5.66 5.36 -1.65
N ASP A 63 -6.00 4.15 -1.20
CA ASP A 63 -5.05 3.18 -0.63
C ASP A 63 -4.89 1.97 -1.56
N LEU A 64 -3.70 1.80 -2.12
CA LEU A 64 -3.38 0.79 -3.12
C LEU A 64 -2.68 -0.41 -2.48
N GLY A 65 -3.41 -1.51 -2.37
CA GLY A 65 -3.07 -2.69 -1.59
C GLY A 65 -3.52 -2.53 -0.13
N CYS A 66 -4.79 -2.14 0.06
CA CYS A 66 -5.35 -1.79 1.37
C CYS A 66 -5.52 -2.98 2.33
N GLY A 67 -5.41 -4.22 1.83
CA GLY A 67 -5.56 -5.43 2.63
C GLY A 67 -6.87 -5.47 3.41
N PRO A 68 -6.85 -5.85 4.70
CA PRO A 68 -8.05 -5.94 5.55
C PRO A 68 -8.55 -4.57 6.03
N GLY A 69 -8.14 -3.47 5.40
CA GLY A 69 -8.68 -2.13 5.64
C GLY A 69 -8.19 -1.47 6.93
N ASN A 70 -6.97 -1.74 7.35
CA ASN A 70 -6.41 -1.16 8.58
C ASN A 70 -6.39 0.37 8.53
N THR A 71 -5.85 0.95 7.45
CA THR A 71 -5.80 2.41 7.29
C THR A 71 -7.20 3.03 7.37
N ALA A 72 -8.18 2.43 6.68
CA ALA A 72 -9.57 2.90 6.66
C ALA A 72 -10.23 2.92 8.05
N ASN A 73 -9.78 2.05 8.96
CA ASN A 73 -10.43 1.80 10.24
C ASN A 73 -9.65 2.30 11.45
N GLU A 74 -8.35 2.54 11.31
CA GLU A 74 -7.46 2.94 12.39
C GLU A 74 -7.02 4.42 12.30
N LEU A 75 -6.97 5.00 11.08
CA LEU A 75 -6.79 6.44 10.88
C LEU A 75 -7.93 7.20 11.55
N SER A 76 -7.66 8.40 12.12
CA SER A 76 -8.72 9.26 12.66
C SER A 76 -9.84 9.49 11.64
N ALA A 77 -11.10 9.33 12.07
CA ALA A 77 -12.24 9.49 11.18
C ALA A 77 -12.35 10.92 10.62
N ASP A 78 -11.88 11.91 11.37
CA ASP A 78 -11.93 13.32 10.98
C ASP A 78 -10.78 13.73 10.06
N ALA A 79 -9.75 12.87 9.93
CA ALA A 79 -8.59 13.17 9.10
C ALA A 79 -8.90 13.17 7.60
N TYR A 80 -9.96 12.51 7.16
CA TYR A 80 -10.30 12.36 5.75
C TYR A 80 -11.81 12.45 5.49
N ARG A 81 -12.17 12.86 4.28
CA ARG A 81 -13.56 12.94 3.80
C ARG A 81 -14.03 11.61 3.23
N THR A 82 -13.30 11.06 2.28
CA THR A 82 -13.60 9.76 1.67
C THR A 82 -12.33 8.93 1.56
N TYR A 83 -12.51 7.62 1.66
CA TYR A 83 -11.45 6.63 1.49
C TYR A 83 -11.87 5.59 0.45
N ILE A 84 -10.97 5.30 -0.48
CA ILE A 84 -11.12 4.19 -1.42
C ILE A 84 -9.94 3.24 -1.22
N GLY A 85 -10.23 2.02 -0.75
CA GLY A 85 -9.24 0.95 -0.65
C GLY A 85 -9.32 0.04 -1.88
N VAL A 86 -8.18 -0.23 -2.50
CA VAL A 86 -8.07 -1.16 -3.62
C VAL A 86 -7.19 -2.34 -3.21
N ASP A 87 -7.71 -3.54 -3.33
CA ASP A 87 -6.93 -4.76 -3.13
C ASP A 87 -7.35 -5.85 -4.13
N ILE A 88 -6.43 -6.75 -4.44
CA ILE A 88 -6.69 -7.86 -5.36
C ILE A 88 -7.44 -9.01 -4.68
N SER A 89 -7.38 -9.08 -3.34
CA SER A 89 -7.97 -10.15 -2.53
C SER A 89 -9.40 -9.82 -2.08
N GLU A 90 -10.37 -10.57 -2.54
CA GLU A 90 -11.75 -10.50 -2.02
C GLU A 90 -11.83 -10.89 -0.54
N ALA A 91 -11.01 -11.87 -0.12
CA ALA A 91 -10.97 -12.30 1.27
C ALA A 91 -10.48 -11.17 2.21
N ALA A 92 -9.48 -10.40 1.79
CA ALA A 92 -9.02 -9.21 2.52
C ALA A 92 -10.11 -8.14 2.55
N LEU A 93 -10.72 -7.83 1.41
CA LEU A 93 -11.76 -6.82 1.31
C LEU A 93 -13.03 -7.17 2.10
N ALA A 94 -13.39 -8.44 2.21
CA ALA A 94 -14.50 -8.86 3.08
C ALA A 94 -14.25 -8.50 4.54
N LYS A 95 -13.01 -8.68 5.04
CA LYS A 95 -12.60 -8.20 6.38
C LYS A 95 -12.68 -6.67 6.47
N ALA A 96 -12.19 -5.96 5.46
CA ALA A 96 -12.20 -4.50 5.42
C ALA A 96 -13.63 -3.93 5.49
N VAL A 97 -14.55 -4.45 4.69
CA VAL A 97 -15.98 -4.06 4.68
C VAL A 97 -16.63 -4.30 6.04
N LYS A 98 -16.41 -5.51 6.62
CA LYS A 98 -16.96 -5.87 7.93
C LYS A 98 -16.47 -4.88 9.00
N ARG A 99 -15.18 -4.66 9.12
CA ARG A 99 -14.59 -3.72 10.09
C ARG A 99 -15.10 -2.29 9.90
N THR A 100 -15.25 -1.85 8.66
CA THR A 100 -15.77 -0.53 8.33
C THR A 100 -17.22 -0.35 8.80
N ALA A 101 -18.06 -1.37 8.64
CA ALA A 101 -19.43 -1.36 9.14
C ALA A 101 -19.48 -1.35 10.67
N GLU A 102 -18.66 -2.17 11.33
CA GLU A 102 -18.54 -2.23 12.79
C GLU A 102 -18.07 -0.89 13.39
N ASN A 103 -17.24 -0.13 12.67
CA ASN A 103 -16.74 1.18 13.07
C ASN A 103 -17.65 2.35 12.64
N GLY A 104 -18.80 2.09 12.01
CA GLY A 104 -19.74 3.12 11.57
C GLY A 104 -19.20 4.03 10.48
N ARG A 105 -18.31 3.53 9.59
CA ARG A 105 -17.64 4.33 8.55
C ARG A 105 -18.04 3.95 7.11
N SER A 106 -19.16 3.23 6.95
CA SER A 106 -19.61 2.76 5.63
C SER A 106 -20.06 3.87 4.68
N ASP A 107 -20.35 5.04 5.20
CA ASP A 107 -20.72 6.24 4.45
C ASP A 107 -19.52 6.92 3.78
N LYS A 108 -18.32 6.72 4.30
CA LYS A 108 -17.09 7.38 3.80
C LYS A 108 -16.03 6.43 3.25
N ASN A 109 -16.08 5.15 3.60
CA ASN A 109 -15.12 4.14 3.16
C ASN A 109 -15.74 3.21 2.11
N SER A 110 -15.03 3.01 1.01
CA SER A 110 -15.40 2.07 -0.04
C SER A 110 -14.20 1.21 -0.45
N PHE A 111 -14.49 0.01 -0.99
CA PHE A 111 -13.46 -0.94 -1.36
C PHE A 111 -13.70 -1.50 -2.76
N VAL A 112 -12.61 -1.66 -3.52
CA VAL A 112 -12.64 -2.14 -4.92
C VAL A 112 -11.72 -3.34 -5.06
N CYS A 113 -12.27 -4.47 -5.51
CA CYS A 113 -11.47 -5.65 -5.83
C CYS A 113 -10.81 -5.48 -7.20
N SER A 114 -9.52 -5.18 -7.21
CA SER A 114 -8.74 -4.98 -8.44
C SER A 114 -7.24 -5.15 -8.19
N ASP A 115 -6.52 -5.62 -9.20
CA ASP A 115 -5.07 -5.43 -9.25
C ASP A 115 -4.80 -3.93 -9.46
N PHE A 116 -4.13 -3.28 -8.51
CA PHE A 116 -3.89 -1.85 -8.59
C PHE A 116 -3.01 -1.44 -9.79
N LEU A 117 -2.24 -2.33 -10.39
CA LEU A 117 -1.58 -2.03 -11.66
C LEU A 117 -2.58 -1.79 -12.80
N GLY A 118 -3.73 -2.46 -12.76
CA GLY A 118 -4.81 -2.31 -13.74
C GLY A 118 -5.90 -1.32 -13.36
N TYR A 119 -6.04 -0.98 -12.08
CA TYR A 119 -7.09 -0.10 -11.58
C TYR A 119 -6.98 1.31 -12.17
N LYS A 120 -8.12 1.89 -12.52
CA LYS A 120 -8.23 3.26 -13.04
C LYS A 120 -9.11 4.07 -12.08
N PRO A 121 -8.53 5.02 -11.33
CA PRO A 121 -9.31 5.91 -10.48
C PRO A 121 -10.32 6.73 -11.30
N THR A 122 -11.50 6.96 -10.73
CA THR A 122 -12.59 7.73 -11.36
C THR A 122 -12.68 9.16 -10.84
N LYS A 123 -11.84 9.52 -9.86
CA LYS A 123 -11.72 10.86 -9.30
C LYS A 123 -10.27 11.15 -8.92
N GLU A 124 -9.99 12.38 -8.54
CA GLU A 124 -8.71 12.81 -7.99
C GLU A 124 -8.68 12.72 -6.46
N PHE A 125 -7.48 12.58 -5.89
CA PHE A 125 -7.23 12.36 -4.47
C PHE A 125 -6.21 13.36 -3.91
N ASP A 126 -6.35 13.67 -2.64
CA ASP A 126 -5.37 14.44 -1.89
C ASP A 126 -4.18 13.57 -1.50
N ILE A 127 -4.44 12.28 -1.20
CA ILE A 127 -3.41 11.29 -0.90
C ILE A 127 -3.61 10.02 -1.74
N ILE A 128 -2.52 9.51 -2.31
CA ILE A 128 -2.42 8.15 -2.84
C ILE A 128 -1.38 7.40 -2.02
N LEU A 129 -1.85 6.38 -1.28
CA LEU A 129 -1.08 5.60 -0.31
C LEU A 129 -0.63 4.26 -0.89
N PHE A 130 0.61 3.89 -0.61
CA PHE A 130 1.16 2.53 -0.73
C PHE A 130 1.72 2.11 0.63
N ARG A 131 0.92 1.40 1.42
CA ARG A 131 1.35 0.90 2.71
C ARG A 131 1.66 -0.58 2.60
N GLU A 132 2.95 -0.94 2.69
CA GLU A 132 3.45 -2.32 2.60
C GLU A 132 3.07 -3.05 1.28
N SER A 133 2.57 -2.36 0.27
CA SER A 133 2.08 -2.94 -0.98
C SER A 133 3.08 -2.85 -2.14
N MET A 134 3.95 -1.86 -2.14
CA MET A 134 4.89 -1.61 -3.25
C MET A 134 5.95 -2.71 -3.46
N TYR A 135 6.13 -3.62 -2.51
CA TYR A 135 7.03 -4.78 -2.66
C TYR A 135 6.70 -5.65 -3.87
N HIS A 136 5.41 -5.77 -4.17
CA HIS A 136 4.86 -6.66 -5.19
C HIS A 136 4.90 -6.08 -6.60
N ILE A 137 5.34 -4.82 -6.73
CA ILE A 137 5.51 -4.17 -8.04
C ILE A 137 6.90 -4.51 -8.59
N PRO A 138 7.02 -5.05 -9.81
CA PRO A 138 8.30 -5.17 -10.49
C PRO A 138 9.01 -3.81 -10.58
N TYR A 139 10.33 -3.79 -10.34
CA TYR A 139 11.09 -2.53 -10.31
C TYR A 139 10.89 -1.68 -11.57
N GLY A 140 10.90 -2.32 -12.76
CA GLY A 140 10.72 -1.63 -14.04
C GLY A 140 9.31 -1.04 -14.28
N GLN A 141 8.33 -1.40 -13.44
CA GLN A 141 6.95 -0.90 -13.55
C GLN A 141 6.63 0.20 -12.51
N VAL A 142 7.53 0.47 -11.56
CA VAL A 142 7.28 1.42 -10.47
C VAL A 142 7.06 2.83 -11.00
N LEU A 143 7.93 3.29 -11.91
CA LEU A 143 7.84 4.64 -12.46
C LEU A 143 6.56 4.82 -13.29
N GLU A 144 6.31 3.92 -14.24
CA GLU A 144 5.11 3.95 -15.08
C GLU A 144 3.82 3.96 -14.23
N MET A 145 3.79 3.13 -13.18
CA MET A 145 2.66 3.10 -12.26
C MET A 145 2.49 4.43 -11.51
N LEU A 146 3.57 5.00 -10.96
CA LEU A 146 3.50 6.29 -10.26
C LEU A 146 3.09 7.42 -11.21
N GLU A 147 3.62 7.47 -12.45
CA GLU A 147 3.20 8.42 -13.48
C GLU A 147 1.72 8.28 -13.84
N LYS A 148 1.23 7.05 -13.94
CA LYS A 148 -0.20 6.77 -14.17
C LYS A 148 -1.05 7.37 -13.04
N TYR A 149 -0.69 7.10 -11.78
CA TYR A 149 -1.44 7.58 -10.62
C TYR A 149 -1.25 9.08 -10.34
N SER A 150 -0.16 9.70 -10.80
CA SER A 150 0.06 11.14 -10.73
C SER A 150 -1.09 11.93 -11.37
N LYS A 151 -1.72 11.36 -12.41
CA LYS A 151 -2.88 11.96 -13.11
C LYS A 151 -4.17 11.96 -12.28
N SER A 152 -4.16 11.24 -11.16
CA SER A 152 -5.27 11.15 -10.21
C SER A 152 -4.95 11.83 -8.88
N LEU A 153 -3.85 12.56 -8.79
CA LEU A 153 -3.59 13.47 -7.68
C LEU A 153 -4.22 14.83 -7.97
N LYS A 154 -4.88 15.38 -6.96
CA LYS A 154 -5.32 16.79 -6.98
C LYS A 154 -4.11 17.73 -7.01
N LYS A 155 -4.34 18.97 -7.38
CA LYS A 155 -3.33 20.02 -7.21
C LYS A 155 -2.89 20.08 -5.74
N GLY A 156 -1.58 19.96 -5.51
CA GLY A 156 -1.02 19.90 -4.16
C GLY A 156 -1.08 18.52 -3.48
N GLY A 157 -1.76 17.54 -4.07
CA GLY A 157 -1.87 16.19 -3.56
C GLY A 157 -0.51 15.48 -3.52
N VAL A 158 -0.42 14.43 -2.71
CA VAL A 158 0.83 13.70 -2.47
C VAL A 158 0.67 12.20 -2.59
N PHE A 159 1.76 11.54 -2.95
CA PHE A 159 1.96 10.13 -2.66
C PHE A 159 2.51 9.96 -1.26
N VAL A 160 2.03 8.93 -0.56
CA VAL A 160 2.62 8.45 0.69
C VAL A 160 3.01 6.99 0.49
N VAL A 161 4.29 6.68 0.71
CA VAL A 161 4.80 5.31 0.64
C VAL A 161 5.38 4.95 1.99
N ARG A 162 4.89 3.88 2.59
CA ARG A 162 5.41 3.33 3.85
C ARG A 162 5.88 1.90 3.59
N LEU A 163 7.16 1.62 3.81
CA LEU A 163 7.78 0.30 3.59
C LEU A 163 8.73 -0.05 4.73
N TYR A 164 8.76 -1.34 5.11
CA TYR A 164 9.78 -1.88 5.99
C TYR A 164 11.09 -2.12 5.22
N ALA A 165 12.18 -1.52 5.68
CA ALA A 165 13.52 -1.74 5.16
C ALA A 165 14.43 -2.57 6.11
N GLY A 166 13.91 -3.00 7.26
CA GLY A 166 14.69 -3.46 8.40
C GLY A 166 15.28 -4.87 8.36
N ASP A 167 16.02 -5.20 9.42
CA ASP A 167 16.97 -6.31 9.53
C ASP A 167 16.34 -7.71 9.57
N HIS A 168 15.04 -7.84 9.81
CA HIS A 168 14.35 -9.13 9.88
C HIS A 168 13.97 -9.71 8.52
N ARG A 169 14.22 -8.98 7.43
CA ARG A 169 13.97 -9.48 6.07
C ARG A 169 15.27 -9.92 5.41
N PRO A 170 15.26 -11.04 4.63
CA PRO A 170 16.43 -11.46 3.87
C PRO A 170 16.98 -10.31 3.03
N GLY A 171 18.30 -10.13 2.98
CA GLY A 171 18.98 -9.00 2.35
C GLY A 171 18.51 -8.61 0.93
N LYS A 172 17.91 -9.55 0.19
CA LYS A 172 17.29 -9.29 -1.12
C LYS A 172 16.06 -8.39 -1.06
N ILE A 173 15.27 -8.43 0.01
CA ILE A 173 14.07 -7.57 0.16
C ILE A 173 14.51 -6.16 0.52
N LYS A 174 15.44 -6.01 1.47
CA LYS A 174 16.04 -4.72 1.84
C LYS A 174 16.58 -3.99 0.59
N HIS A 175 17.37 -4.67 -0.22
CA HIS A 175 17.91 -4.10 -1.45
C HIS A 175 16.83 -3.69 -2.46
N ARG A 176 15.75 -4.46 -2.61
CA ARG A 176 14.63 -4.11 -3.49
C ARG A 176 13.89 -2.86 -3.02
N VAL A 177 13.69 -2.72 -1.71
CA VAL A 177 13.05 -1.54 -1.10
C VAL A 177 13.90 -0.31 -1.34
N ILE A 178 15.18 -0.36 -0.98
CA ILE A 178 16.12 0.77 -1.15
C ILE A 178 16.13 1.24 -2.60
N ARG A 179 16.29 0.34 -3.58
CA ARG A 179 16.28 0.72 -4.99
C ARG A 179 15.00 1.42 -5.44
N LYS A 180 13.83 1.03 -4.90
CA LYS A 180 12.56 1.70 -5.22
C LYS A 180 12.48 3.08 -4.58
N MET A 181 12.94 3.20 -3.34
CA MET A 181 13.02 4.49 -2.64
C MET A 181 13.98 5.45 -3.36
N ASP A 182 15.14 4.97 -3.81
CA ASP A 182 16.12 5.76 -4.58
C ASP A 182 15.55 6.20 -5.93
N LEU A 183 14.78 5.32 -6.62
CA LEU A 183 14.08 5.68 -7.84
C LEU A 183 13.08 6.82 -7.59
N ILE A 184 12.28 6.72 -6.55
CA ILE A 184 11.31 7.76 -6.17
C ILE A 184 12.04 9.07 -5.86
N LYS A 185 13.08 9.03 -5.04
CA LYS A 185 13.88 10.22 -4.68
C LYS A 185 14.52 10.88 -5.90
N ARG A 186 14.87 10.13 -6.93
CA ARG A 186 15.46 10.65 -8.16
C ARG A 186 14.44 11.27 -9.10
N GLU A 187 13.22 10.70 -9.20
CA GLU A 187 12.24 11.05 -10.25
C GLU A 187 11.14 12.01 -9.76
N PHE A 188 10.95 12.14 -8.45
CA PHE A 188 9.87 12.94 -7.84
C PHE A 188 10.40 14.01 -6.90
N ASP A 189 9.57 15.01 -6.62
CA ASP A 189 9.87 16.04 -5.60
C ASP A 189 9.52 15.47 -4.21
N ILE A 190 10.54 15.29 -3.38
CA ILE A 190 10.37 14.77 -2.02
C ILE A 190 9.90 15.88 -1.10
N VAL A 191 8.73 15.69 -0.51
CA VAL A 191 8.12 16.59 0.47
C VAL A 191 8.61 16.25 1.87
N GLU A 192 8.65 14.94 2.19
CA GLU A 192 9.13 14.43 3.48
C GLU A 192 9.73 13.05 3.31
N SER A 193 10.83 12.78 4.03
CA SER A 193 11.45 11.45 4.11
C SER A 193 11.82 11.19 5.55
N ARG A 194 11.23 10.14 6.16
CA ARG A 194 11.47 9.81 7.56
C ARG A 194 11.71 8.32 7.74
N GLU A 195 12.81 8.01 8.40
CA GLU A 195 13.13 6.66 8.88
C GLU A 195 12.81 6.59 10.38
N TYR A 196 12.19 5.51 10.80
CA TYR A 196 11.79 5.32 12.19
C TYR A 196 12.63 4.22 12.82
N ASP A 197 13.20 4.53 13.98
CA ASP A 197 13.96 3.57 14.80
C ASP A 197 13.01 2.74 15.67
N THR A 198 12.17 1.96 14.99
CA THR A 198 11.22 1.02 15.60
C THR A 198 11.40 -0.36 14.98
N PRO A 199 10.89 -1.44 15.59
CA PRO A 199 11.01 -2.78 15.02
C PRO A 199 10.60 -2.81 13.55
N GLY A 200 11.52 -3.30 12.69
CA GLY A 200 11.33 -3.35 11.24
C GLY A 200 11.80 -2.10 10.48
N LEU A 201 12.28 -1.04 11.17
CA LEU A 201 12.82 0.19 10.58
C LEU A 201 11.98 0.71 9.42
N PRO A 202 10.69 1.07 9.63
CA PRO A 202 9.86 1.55 8.55
C PRO A 202 10.36 2.92 8.06
N THR A 203 10.32 3.09 6.75
CA THR A 203 10.58 4.36 6.09
C THR A 203 9.28 4.87 5.49
N VAL A 204 8.98 6.15 5.74
CA VAL A 204 7.88 6.87 5.09
C VAL A 204 8.46 7.90 4.15
N LEU A 205 8.05 7.85 2.88
CA LEU A 205 8.28 8.89 1.89
C LEU A 205 6.97 9.57 1.54
N VAL A 206 6.97 10.90 1.59
CA VAL A 206 5.91 11.74 1.04
C VAL A 206 6.50 12.52 -0.13
N PHE A 207 5.87 12.42 -1.28
CA PHE A 207 6.40 13.01 -2.51
C PHE A 207 5.29 13.37 -3.50
N ARG A 208 5.62 14.17 -4.50
CA ARG A 208 4.71 14.58 -5.56
C ARG A 208 5.41 14.58 -6.93
N PRO A 209 4.65 14.59 -8.03
CA PRO A 209 5.22 14.76 -9.36
C PRO A 209 6.01 16.05 -9.46
N ARG A 210 7.12 16.04 -10.19
CA ARG A 210 7.94 17.24 -10.41
C ARG A 210 7.14 18.31 -11.12
N GLY A 211 7.26 19.53 -10.64
CA GLY A 211 6.57 20.71 -11.21
C GLY A 211 5.07 20.77 -10.86
N ALA A 212 4.54 19.90 -10.04
CA ALA A 212 3.20 20.01 -9.47
C ALA A 212 3.20 21.12 -8.39
N LYS A 213 2.83 22.33 -8.76
CA LYS A 213 2.65 23.47 -7.85
C LYS A 213 1.19 23.68 -7.52
#